data_2a7c5c33759f14f362054a232f62061e
#
_entry.id   2a7c5c33759f14f362054a232f62061e
#
_cell.length_a   1.000
_cell.length_b   1.000
_cell.length_c   1.000
_cell.angle_alpha   90.00
_cell.angle_beta   90.00
_cell.angle_gamma   90.00
#
_symmetry.space_group_name_H-M   'P 1'
#
loop_
_entity.id
_entity.type
_entity.pdbx_description
1 polymer ?
#
loop_
_entity_poly.entity_id
_entity_poly.type
_entity_poly.pdbx_seq_one_letter_code
_entity_poly.pdbx_strand_id
1 'polypeptide(L)'
;GNSVTQMEGPVTLSEEAFLTINCTYTATGYPSLFWYVQYPGEGLQLLLKATKADDKGSNKGFEATYRKETTSFHLEKGSVQVSDSAVYFCALSGREYGNKLVFGAGTILRVKS
;
A
#
# COMPACT_ATOMS: atom_id res chain seq x y z
N GLY A 1 -15.87 8.56 9.94
CA GLY A 1 -14.58 8.30 10.51
C GLY A 1 -13.51 8.08 9.48
N ASN A 2 -12.32 7.79 9.95
CA ASN A 2 -11.15 7.61 9.12
C ASN A 2 -10.77 6.15 9.11
N SER A 3 -10.66 5.57 7.93
CA SER A 3 -10.35 4.16 7.81
C SER A 3 -9.63 3.86 6.53
N VAL A 4 -8.90 2.75 6.54
CA VAL A 4 -8.20 2.22 5.36
C VAL A 4 -8.66 0.79 5.19
N THR A 5 -9.13 0.48 3.98
CA THR A 5 -9.58 -0.86 3.62
C THR A 5 -8.70 -1.39 2.51
N GLN A 6 -8.04 -2.50 2.75
CA GLN A 6 -7.24 -3.13 1.71
C GLN A 6 -7.69 -4.57 1.48
N MET A 7 -7.37 -5.09 0.31
CA MET A 7 -7.83 -6.43 -0.06
C MET A 7 -7.28 -7.46 0.92
N GLU A 8 -8.09 -8.48 1.19
CA GLU A 8 -7.66 -9.59 2.03
C GLU A 8 -6.80 -10.54 1.21
N GLY A 9 -5.77 -11.04 1.86
CA GLY A 9 -4.91 -12.03 1.28
C GLY A 9 -5.14 -13.39 1.93
N PRO A 10 -4.23 -14.31 1.69
CA PRO A 10 -3.01 -14.11 0.91
C PRO A 10 -3.26 -13.96 -0.59
N VAL A 11 -2.44 -13.14 -1.21
CA VAL A 11 -2.32 -13.06 -2.66
C VAL A 11 -1.14 -13.95 -3.03
N THR A 12 -1.39 -14.94 -3.87
CA THR A 12 -0.34 -15.88 -4.28
C THR A 12 -0.12 -15.72 -5.78
N LEU A 13 1.11 -15.43 -6.16
CA LEU A 13 1.49 -15.20 -7.55
C LEU A 13 2.73 -16.02 -7.90
N SER A 14 2.89 -16.31 -9.18
CA SER A 14 4.15 -16.83 -9.69
C SER A 14 5.12 -15.67 -9.97
N GLU A 15 6.41 -15.95 -9.98
CA GLU A 15 7.42 -14.97 -10.38
C GLU A 15 7.05 -14.33 -11.71
N GLU A 16 7.35 -13.06 -11.85
CA GLU A 16 7.15 -12.24 -13.05
C GLU A 16 5.70 -11.86 -13.32
N ALA A 17 4.75 -12.32 -12.49
CA ALA A 17 3.37 -11.89 -12.62
C ALA A 17 3.20 -10.42 -12.21
N PHE A 18 2.14 -9.80 -12.74
CA PHE A 18 1.75 -8.45 -12.36
C PHE A 18 1.02 -8.48 -11.03
N LEU A 19 1.37 -7.56 -10.15
CA LEU A 19 0.74 -7.46 -8.82
C LEU A 19 -0.15 -6.23 -8.74
N THR A 20 -1.34 -6.39 -8.17
CA THR A 20 -2.15 -5.27 -7.67
C THR A 20 -2.66 -5.64 -6.28
N ILE A 21 -2.42 -4.77 -5.31
CA ILE A 21 -3.06 -4.86 -3.99
C ILE A 21 -3.95 -3.63 -3.84
N ASN A 22 -5.26 -3.86 -3.78
CA ASN A 22 -6.21 -2.75 -3.70
C ASN A 22 -6.20 -2.12 -2.31
N CYS A 23 -6.29 -0.79 -2.28
CA CYS A 23 -6.46 -0.02 -1.05
C CYS A 23 -7.41 1.13 -1.33
N THR A 24 -8.45 1.25 -0.51
CA THR A 24 -9.34 2.40 -0.52
C THR A 24 -9.37 2.98 0.88
N TYR A 25 -9.75 4.25 0.98
CA TYR A 25 -9.75 4.92 2.27
C TYR A 25 -10.98 5.81 2.41
N THR A 26 -11.35 6.07 3.65
CA THR A 26 -12.36 7.05 4.01
C THR A 26 -11.67 8.08 4.88
N ALA A 27 -11.72 9.34 4.47
CA ALA A 27 -11.04 10.41 5.19
C ALA A 27 -11.68 11.75 4.88
N THR A 28 -11.57 12.69 5.81
CA THR A 28 -11.89 14.09 5.55
C THR A 28 -10.60 14.79 5.17
N GLY A 29 -10.70 15.80 4.30
CA GLY A 29 -9.52 16.56 3.86
C GLY A 29 -8.65 15.78 2.90
N TYR A 30 -7.36 16.07 2.94
CA TYR A 30 -6.40 15.52 1.99
C TYR A 30 -5.27 14.84 2.76
N PRO A 31 -5.46 13.59 3.19
CA PRO A 31 -4.40 12.90 3.92
C PRO A 31 -3.20 12.61 3.03
N SER A 32 -2.05 12.39 3.63
CA SER A 32 -0.93 11.73 2.97
C SER A 32 -1.21 10.24 2.95
N LEU A 33 -0.79 9.55 1.90
CA LEU A 33 -1.04 8.12 1.72
C LEU A 33 0.28 7.38 1.63
N PHE A 34 0.31 6.19 2.21
CA PHE A 34 1.55 5.41 2.37
C PHE A 34 1.30 3.95 2.07
N TRP A 35 2.36 3.27 1.62
CA TRP A 35 2.47 1.82 1.68
C TRP A 35 3.69 1.47 2.52
N TYR A 36 3.50 0.60 3.49
CA TYR A 36 4.56 0.01 4.31
C TYR A 36 4.70 -1.46 3.96
N VAL A 37 5.87 -2.01 4.19
CA VAL A 37 6.15 -3.42 3.95
C VAL A 37 6.85 -4.02 5.15
N GLN A 38 6.48 -5.25 5.47
CA GLN A 38 7.14 -6.02 6.52
C GLN A 38 7.57 -7.36 5.94
N TYR A 39 8.87 -7.48 5.69
CA TYR A 39 9.45 -8.74 5.22
C TYR A 39 9.51 -9.75 6.37
N PRO A 40 9.54 -11.08 6.06
CA PRO A 40 9.57 -12.09 7.12
C PRO A 40 10.69 -11.86 8.11
N GLY A 41 10.34 -11.86 9.40
CA GLY A 41 11.31 -11.69 10.48
C GLY A 41 11.88 -10.29 10.64
N GLU A 42 11.37 -9.31 9.91
CA GLU A 42 11.89 -7.94 9.94
C GLU A 42 10.83 -6.97 10.47
N GLY A 43 11.27 -5.76 10.75
CA GLY A 43 10.37 -4.69 11.18
C GLY A 43 9.63 -4.06 10.00
N LEU A 44 8.66 -3.23 10.36
CA LEU A 44 7.88 -2.48 9.38
C LEU A 44 8.75 -1.37 8.80
N GLN A 45 8.70 -1.18 7.47
CA GLN A 45 9.44 -0.11 6.83
C GLN A 45 8.61 0.57 5.75
N LEU A 46 8.86 1.86 5.55
CA LEU A 46 8.17 2.61 4.51
C LEU A 46 8.60 2.13 3.13
N LEU A 47 7.62 1.84 2.27
CA LEU A 47 7.89 1.45 0.90
C LEU A 47 7.78 2.68 -0.03
N LEU A 48 6.64 3.36 -0.02
CA LEU A 48 6.42 4.54 -0.84
C LEU A 48 5.32 5.41 -0.25
N LYS A 49 5.24 6.66 -0.71
CA LYS A 49 4.21 7.59 -0.24
C LYS A 49 3.83 8.56 -1.35
N ALA A 50 2.64 9.17 -1.18
CA ALA A 50 2.19 10.30 -1.99
C ALA A 50 1.46 11.27 -1.06
N THR A 51 1.73 12.57 -1.21
CA THR A 51 1.24 13.57 -0.26
C THR A 51 0.11 14.43 -0.82
N LYS A 52 -0.18 14.35 -2.11
CA LYS A 52 -1.27 15.12 -2.70
C LYS A 52 -1.90 14.35 -3.86
N ALA A 53 -3.12 14.75 -4.22
CA ALA A 53 -3.88 14.11 -5.27
C ALA A 53 -3.08 14.07 -6.58
N ASP A 54 -3.24 12.99 -7.31
CA ASP A 54 -2.63 12.68 -8.60
C ASP A 54 -1.13 12.38 -8.54
N ASP A 55 -0.50 12.54 -7.37
CA ASP A 55 0.89 12.12 -7.21
C ASP A 55 1.00 10.61 -7.27
N LYS A 56 2.15 10.17 -7.76
CA LYS A 56 2.51 8.76 -7.78
C LYS A 56 3.73 8.56 -6.91
N GLY A 57 3.61 7.64 -5.93
CA GLY A 57 4.76 7.16 -5.19
C GLY A 57 5.35 5.96 -5.91
N SER A 58 6.68 5.84 -5.89
CA SER A 58 7.33 4.68 -6.50
C SER A 58 8.63 4.35 -5.77
N ASN A 59 8.93 3.07 -5.72
CA ASN A 59 10.16 2.56 -5.13
C ASN A 59 10.29 1.07 -5.45
N LYS A 60 11.48 0.62 -5.80
CA LYS A 60 11.80 -0.80 -6.02
C LYS A 60 10.86 -1.49 -7.03
N GLY A 61 10.41 -0.76 -8.04
CA GLY A 61 9.49 -1.28 -9.04
C GLY A 61 8.03 -1.26 -8.63
N PHE A 62 7.73 -0.92 -7.38
CA PHE A 62 6.37 -0.69 -6.92
C PHE A 62 5.94 0.72 -7.23
N GLU A 63 4.65 0.91 -7.48
CA GLU A 63 4.07 2.25 -7.59
C GLU A 63 2.63 2.25 -7.09
N ALA A 64 2.18 3.44 -6.69
CA ALA A 64 0.79 3.66 -6.28
C ALA A 64 0.41 5.10 -6.61
N THR A 65 -0.78 5.30 -7.15
CA THR A 65 -1.26 6.62 -7.55
C THR A 65 -2.36 7.08 -6.60
N TYR A 66 -2.22 8.30 -6.10
CA TYR A 66 -3.18 8.95 -5.21
C TYR A 66 -4.39 9.38 -6.04
N ARG A 67 -5.48 8.62 -5.97
CA ARG A 67 -6.69 8.91 -6.72
C ARG A 67 -7.77 9.43 -5.77
N LYS A 68 -7.96 10.73 -5.77
CA LYS A 68 -8.94 11.37 -4.89
C LYS A 68 -10.38 10.98 -5.25
N GLU A 69 -10.69 10.92 -6.54
CA GLU A 69 -12.05 10.65 -6.99
C GLU A 69 -12.55 9.28 -6.56
N THR A 70 -11.67 8.29 -6.54
CA THR A 70 -12.02 6.94 -6.14
C THR A 70 -11.57 6.61 -4.73
N THR A 71 -10.95 7.58 -4.04
CA THR A 71 -10.36 7.40 -2.71
C THR A 71 -9.54 6.13 -2.65
N SER A 72 -8.63 5.99 -3.60
CA SER A 72 -7.84 4.76 -3.73
C SER A 72 -6.35 5.06 -3.83
N PHE A 73 -5.54 4.07 -3.41
CA PHE A 73 -4.09 4.13 -3.47
C PHE A 73 -3.57 2.70 -3.68
N HIS A 74 -3.93 2.11 -4.82
CA HIS A 74 -3.60 0.72 -5.13
C HIS A 74 -2.10 0.56 -5.35
N LEU A 75 -1.52 -0.50 -4.78
CA LEU A 75 -0.11 -0.84 -4.96
C LEU A 75 0.03 -1.77 -6.16
N GLU A 76 0.95 -1.44 -7.06
CA GLU A 76 1.18 -2.22 -8.26
C GLU A 76 2.67 -2.49 -8.45
N LYS A 77 2.97 -3.64 -9.02
CA LYS A 77 4.33 -3.95 -9.50
C LYS A 77 4.21 -4.80 -10.77
N GLY A 78 4.98 -4.41 -11.78
CA GLY A 78 4.86 -5.03 -13.10
C GLY A 78 5.35 -6.46 -13.17
N SER A 79 6.34 -6.82 -12.37
CA SER A 79 6.94 -8.16 -12.39
C SER A 79 7.46 -8.51 -11.02
N VAL A 80 6.73 -9.37 -10.31
CA VAL A 80 7.09 -9.71 -8.92
C VAL A 80 8.21 -10.75 -8.88
N GLN A 81 8.96 -10.71 -7.77
CA GLN A 81 10.05 -11.64 -7.46
C GLN A 81 9.75 -12.34 -6.15
N VAL A 82 10.36 -13.49 -5.94
CA VAL A 82 10.19 -14.25 -4.69
C VAL A 82 10.51 -13.36 -3.48
N SER A 83 11.53 -12.50 -3.60
CA SER A 83 11.94 -11.58 -2.53
C SER A 83 10.91 -10.50 -2.20
N ASP A 84 9.85 -10.36 -3.01
CA ASP A 84 8.75 -9.45 -2.69
C ASP A 84 7.75 -10.05 -1.70
N SER A 85 7.88 -11.33 -1.37
CA SER A 85 7.00 -12.00 -0.41
C SER A 85 7.10 -11.31 0.95
N ALA A 86 5.99 -10.79 1.45
CA ALA A 86 5.95 -9.95 2.64
C ALA A 86 4.50 -9.63 2.99
N VAL A 87 4.30 -8.84 4.06
CA VAL A 87 2.99 -8.26 4.37
C VAL A 87 3.04 -6.78 4.01
N TYR A 88 2.06 -6.33 3.25
CA TYR A 88 1.96 -4.94 2.79
C TYR A 88 0.82 -4.23 3.48
N PHE A 89 1.09 -3.03 4.02
CA PHE A 89 0.12 -2.23 4.76
C PHE A 89 -0.08 -0.89 4.08
N CYS A 90 -1.33 -0.59 3.75
CA CYS A 90 -1.74 0.72 3.27
C CYS A 90 -2.06 1.59 4.48
N ALA A 91 -1.76 2.89 4.42
CA ALA A 91 -1.96 3.78 5.55
C ALA A 91 -2.24 5.21 5.10
N LEU A 92 -2.85 5.98 5.98
CA LEU A 92 -3.04 7.42 5.77
C LEU A 92 -2.61 8.18 7.02
N SER A 93 -2.32 9.47 6.81
CA SER A 93 -2.02 10.39 7.91
C SER A 93 -2.32 11.81 7.47
N GLY A 94 -2.61 12.68 8.42
CA GLY A 94 -2.85 14.07 8.10
C GLY A 94 -3.12 14.87 9.36
N ARG A 95 -3.22 16.20 9.19
CA ARG A 95 -3.45 17.11 10.30
C ARG A 95 -4.70 16.80 11.08
N GLU A 96 -5.77 16.45 10.36
CA GLU A 96 -7.08 16.15 10.97
C GLU A 96 -7.02 14.95 11.88
N TYR A 97 -5.95 14.16 11.81
CA TYR A 97 -5.80 12.93 12.60
C TYR A 97 -4.64 13.06 13.60
N GLY A 98 -4.22 14.30 13.90
CA GLY A 98 -3.10 14.53 14.80
C GLY A 98 -1.79 14.00 14.24
N ASN A 99 -1.68 13.88 12.91
CA ASN A 99 -0.52 13.31 12.22
C ASN A 99 -0.24 11.86 12.61
N LYS A 100 -1.24 11.15 13.11
CA LYS A 100 -1.12 9.73 13.41
C LYS A 100 -1.38 8.90 12.16
N LEU A 101 -0.73 7.75 12.08
CA LEU A 101 -0.97 6.81 10.98
C LEU A 101 -2.19 5.97 11.28
N VAL A 102 -3.05 5.82 10.28
CA VAL A 102 -4.19 4.90 10.32
C VAL A 102 -3.90 3.81 9.30
N PHE A 103 -3.77 2.57 9.76
CA PHE A 103 -3.36 1.45 8.91
C PHE A 103 -4.54 0.60 8.47
N GLY A 104 -4.43 0.04 7.26
CA GLY A 104 -5.26 -1.08 6.85
C GLY A 104 -4.81 -2.36 7.57
N ALA A 105 -5.55 -3.44 7.34
CA ALA A 105 -5.33 -4.70 8.07
C ALA A 105 -4.11 -5.50 7.60
N GLY A 106 -3.55 -5.13 6.45
CA GLY A 106 -2.40 -5.84 5.89
C GLY A 106 -2.82 -6.90 4.88
N THR A 107 -1.99 -7.09 3.87
CA THR A 107 -2.21 -8.10 2.83
C THR A 107 -0.94 -8.92 2.68
N ILE A 108 -1.05 -10.24 2.88
CA ILE A 108 0.08 -11.14 2.70
C ILE A 108 0.26 -11.41 1.21
N LEU A 109 1.47 -11.21 0.72
CA LEU A 109 1.87 -11.59 -0.64
C LEU A 109 2.83 -12.77 -0.57
N ARG A 110 2.51 -13.81 -1.35
CA ARG A 110 3.38 -15.00 -1.51
C ARG A 110 3.72 -15.15 -2.97
N VAL A 111 5.00 -15.03 -3.29
CA VAL A 111 5.48 -15.21 -4.66
C VAL A 111 6.24 -16.52 -4.74
N LYS A 112 5.84 -17.38 -5.69
CA LYS A 112 6.43 -18.70 -5.87
C LYS A 112 7.31 -18.70 -7.12
N SER A 113 8.45 -19.37 -6.98
CA SER A 113 9.33 -19.60 -8.13
C SER A 113 8.76 -20.63 -9.09
#